data_d495ac4a875d19ce46c4c3d8b8bd03ec
#
_entry.id   d495ac4a875d19ce46c4c3d8b8bd03ec
#
_cell.length_a   1.000
_cell.length_b   1.000
_cell.length_c   1.000
_cell.angle_alpha   90.00
_cell.angle_beta   90.00
_cell.angle_gamma   90.00
#
_symmetry.space_group_name_H-M   'P 1'
#
loop_
_entity.id
_entity.type
_entity.pdbx_description
1 polymer ?
#
loop_
_entity_poly.entity_id
_entity_poly.type
_entity_poly.pdbx_seq_one_letter_code
_entity_poly.pdbx_strand_id
1 'polypeptide(L)'
;MTYKELADLIFPNVKEINYYEEKYPERNLEEGAIVTRYAPSPTGMMHIGGLYQALIAKMVSKKSNGVFFVRIEDTDQKREVENGISNIVNALKDFDIMPDEGMISETEEIGKYGPYKQSLRK
;
A
#
# COMPACT_ATOMS: atom_id res chain seq x y z
N MET A 1 -2.06 -28.86 -24.51
CA MET A 1 -1.59 -27.71 -23.71
C MET A 1 -1.69 -28.06 -22.23
N THR A 2 -0.59 -27.99 -21.54
CA THR A 2 -0.54 -28.18 -20.08
C THR A 2 -0.98 -26.92 -19.36
N TYR A 3 -1.35 -27.03 -18.09
CA TYR A 3 -1.68 -25.86 -17.27
C TYR A 3 -0.50 -24.87 -17.18
N LYS A 4 0.73 -25.37 -17.18
CA LYS A 4 1.93 -24.53 -17.17
C LYS A 4 2.06 -23.73 -18.47
N GLU A 5 1.93 -24.38 -19.62
CA GLU A 5 1.98 -23.71 -20.93
C GLU A 5 0.88 -22.65 -21.07
N LEU A 6 -0.31 -22.92 -20.54
CA LEU A 6 -1.40 -21.93 -20.52
C LEU A 6 -1.08 -20.76 -19.59
N ALA A 7 -0.53 -21.03 -18.41
CA ALA A 7 -0.13 -19.98 -17.48
C ALA A 7 0.98 -19.10 -18.08
N ASP A 8 1.99 -19.69 -18.71
CA ASP A 8 3.10 -18.97 -19.35
C ASP A 8 2.62 -18.11 -20.54
N LEU A 9 1.57 -18.56 -21.23
CA LEU A 9 0.94 -17.81 -22.32
C LEU A 9 0.18 -16.58 -21.82
N ILE A 10 -0.55 -16.72 -20.71
CA ILE A 10 -1.38 -15.64 -20.14
C ILE A 10 -0.53 -14.65 -19.35
N PHE A 11 0.47 -15.17 -18.63
CA PHE A 11 1.34 -14.40 -17.75
C PHE A 11 2.83 -14.65 -18.11
N PRO A 12 3.29 -14.14 -19.24
CA PRO A 12 4.69 -14.31 -19.64
C PRO A 12 5.61 -13.58 -18.63
N ASN A 13 6.74 -14.20 -18.35
CA ASN A 13 7.80 -13.64 -17.50
C ASN A 13 7.46 -13.51 -15.99
N VAL A 14 6.46 -14.22 -15.50
CA VAL A 14 6.21 -14.30 -14.04
C VAL A 14 7.38 -15.03 -13.39
N LYS A 15 7.87 -14.44 -12.30
CA LYS A 15 8.93 -15.06 -11.50
C LYS A 15 8.39 -16.27 -10.72
N GLU A 16 9.29 -17.18 -10.39
CA GLU A 16 8.97 -18.30 -9.49
C GLU A 16 8.56 -17.79 -8.10
N ILE A 17 7.76 -18.59 -7.38
CA ILE A 17 7.21 -18.23 -6.09
C ILE A 17 8.29 -17.82 -5.08
N ASN A 18 9.42 -18.52 -5.06
CA ASN A 18 10.54 -18.25 -4.16
C ASN A 18 11.07 -16.82 -4.29
N TYR A 19 11.06 -16.26 -5.50
CA TYR A 19 11.44 -14.87 -5.72
C TYR A 19 10.55 -13.91 -4.93
N TYR A 20 9.25 -14.18 -4.88
CA TYR A 20 8.30 -13.31 -4.17
C TYR A 20 8.36 -13.53 -2.65
N GLU A 21 8.62 -14.76 -2.20
CA GLU A 21 8.81 -15.08 -0.79
C GLU A 21 10.07 -14.42 -0.22
N GLU A 22 11.17 -14.39 -0.99
CA GLU A 22 12.39 -13.67 -0.61
C GLU A 22 12.19 -12.14 -0.64
N LYS A 23 11.49 -11.64 -1.66
CA LYS A 23 11.23 -10.21 -1.81
C LYS A 23 10.25 -9.67 -0.77
N TYR A 24 9.27 -10.47 -0.39
CA TYR A 24 8.21 -10.13 0.54
C TYR A 24 8.11 -11.19 1.63
N PRO A 25 9.12 -11.31 2.50
CA PRO A 25 9.10 -12.32 3.57
C PRO A 25 7.92 -12.06 4.54
N GLU A 26 7.51 -13.10 5.23
CA GLU A 26 6.51 -12.97 6.28
C GLU A 26 6.93 -11.92 7.32
N ARG A 27 5.95 -11.15 7.79
CA ARG A 27 6.18 -10.22 8.90
C ARG A 27 6.33 -11.02 10.19
N ASN A 28 7.35 -10.70 10.96
CA ASN A 28 7.53 -11.26 12.30
C ASN A 28 6.61 -10.52 13.30
N LEU A 29 5.34 -10.87 13.29
CA LEU A 29 4.30 -10.29 14.14
C LEU A 29 3.80 -11.32 15.17
N GLU A 30 3.26 -10.83 16.27
CA GLU A 30 2.62 -11.66 17.28
C GLU A 30 1.35 -12.34 16.73
N GLU A 31 0.98 -13.46 17.33
CA GLU A 31 -0.27 -14.16 17.00
C GLU A 31 -1.46 -13.22 17.21
N GLY A 32 -2.35 -13.14 16.22
CA GLY A 32 -3.50 -12.28 16.25
C GLY A 32 -3.25 -10.82 15.81
N ALA A 33 -2.01 -10.46 15.49
CA ALA A 33 -1.69 -9.14 14.90
C ALA A 33 -2.33 -8.98 13.52
N ILE A 34 -2.97 -7.84 13.31
CA ILE A 34 -3.70 -7.54 12.07
C ILE A 34 -2.93 -6.53 11.24
N VAL A 35 -2.69 -6.86 9.98
CA VAL A 35 -2.13 -5.93 9.00
C VAL A 35 -3.27 -5.27 8.24
N THR A 36 -3.35 -3.96 8.32
CA THR A 36 -4.38 -3.16 7.63
C THR A 36 -3.80 -2.26 6.58
N ARG A 37 -4.60 -1.98 5.55
CA ARG A 37 -4.22 -1.13 4.43
C ARG A 37 -5.22 0.02 4.25
N TYR A 38 -4.69 1.21 4.02
CA TYR A 38 -5.41 2.30 3.38
C TYR A 38 -4.87 2.53 1.98
N ALA A 39 -5.75 2.64 0.99
CA ALA A 39 -5.39 2.66 -0.43
C ALA A 39 -6.02 3.88 -1.14
N PRO A 40 -5.56 5.10 -0.82
CA PRO A 40 -6.08 6.32 -1.44
C PRO A 40 -5.57 6.50 -2.86
N SER A 41 -6.40 7.12 -3.70
CA SER A 41 -6.00 7.59 -5.03
C SER A 41 -5.63 9.07 -4.97
N PRO A 42 -4.54 9.50 -5.62
CA PRO A 42 -4.08 10.89 -5.58
C PRO A 42 -4.85 11.77 -6.60
N THR A 43 -6.18 11.67 -6.61
CA THR A 43 -7.06 12.29 -7.61
C THR A 43 -7.77 13.55 -7.12
N GLY A 44 -7.38 14.08 -5.98
CA GLY A 44 -7.94 15.29 -5.39
C GLY A 44 -7.58 15.44 -3.93
N MET A 45 -8.28 16.36 -3.26
CA MET A 45 -8.10 16.54 -1.82
C MET A 45 -8.77 15.40 -1.06
N MET A 46 -8.11 14.96 0.00
CA MET A 46 -8.67 13.98 0.91
C MET A 46 -9.87 14.58 1.67
N HIS A 47 -11.01 13.89 1.66
CA HIS A 47 -12.18 14.29 2.43
C HIS A 47 -12.33 13.45 3.71
N ILE A 48 -13.24 13.86 4.58
CA ILE A 48 -13.43 13.24 5.91
C ILE A 48 -13.70 11.72 5.84
N GLY A 49 -14.38 11.23 4.81
CA GLY A 49 -14.62 9.80 4.62
C GLY A 49 -13.34 9.00 4.43
N GLY A 50 -12.39 9.53 3.69
CA GLY A 50 -11.05 8.92 3.51
C GLY A 50 -10.24 8.92 4.80
N LEU A 51 -10.25 10.03 5.54
CA LEU A 51 -9.61 10.13 6.86
C LEU A 51 -10.22 9.13 7.86
N TYR A 52 -11.54 8.98 7.85
CA TYR A 52 -12.24 8.02 8.71
C TYR A 52 -11.83 6.58 8.40
N GLN A 53 -11.75 6.20 7.12
CA GLN A 53 -11.26 4.87 6.72
C GLN A 53 -9.83 4.62 7.17
N ALA A 54 -8.94 5.59 6.99
CA ALA A 54 -7.55 5.51 7.44
C ALA A 54 -7.45 5.37 8.97
N LEU A 55 -8.25 6.15 9.71
CA LEU A 55 -8.32 6.09 11.16
C LEU A 55 -8.74 4.70 11.66
N ILE A 56 -9.82 4.14 11.12
CA ILE A 56 -10.29 2.80 11.49
C ILE A 56 -9.21 1.75 11.20
N ALA A 57 -8.59 1.80 10.02
CA ALA A 57 -7.51 0.88 9.65
C ALA A 57 -6.33 0.97 10.64
N LYS A 58 -5.90 2.18 10.99
CA LYS A 58 -4.85 2.41 11.98
C LYS A 58 -5.25 1.89 13.38
N MET A 59 -6.47 2.17 13.82
CA MET A 59 -6.94 1.72 15.14
C MET A 59 -6.98 0.19 15.25
N VAL A 60 -7.45 -0.50 14.23
CA VAL A 60 -7.51 -1.98 14.20
C VAL A 60 -6.11 -2.58 14.28
N SER A 61 -5.17 -2.13 13.47
CA SER A 61 -3.79 -2.62 13.51
C SER A 61 -3.13 -2.31 14.86
N LYS A 62 -3.24 -1.07 15.34
CA LYS A 62 -2.64 -0.66 16.61
C LYS A 62 -3.18 -1.46 17.79
N LYS A 63 -4.49 -1.73 17.83
CA LYS A 63 -5.12 -2.52 18.92
C LYS A 63 -4.62 -3.97 18.94
N SER A 64 -4.21 -4.52 17.82
CA SER A 64 -3.72 -5.90 17.67
C SER A 64 -2.19 -6.01 17.66
N ASN A 65 -1.44 -4.96 17.94
CA ASN A 65 0.02 -4.90 17.75
C ASN A 65 0.45 -5.24 16.31
N GLY A 66 -0.38 -4.92 15.35
CA GLY A 66 -0.16 -5.17 13.94
C GLY A 66 0.49 -4.01 13.20
N VAL A 67 0.29 -3.96 11.89
CA VAL A 67 0.89 -2.96 11.02
C VAL A 67 -0.19 -2.24 10.21
N PHE A 68 -0.16 -0.93 10.20
CA PHE A 68 -0.95 -0.08 9.33
C PHE A 68 -0.09 0.42 8.18
N PHE A 69 -0.44 0.10 6.93
CA PHE A 69 0.28 0.63 5.78
C PHE A 69 -0.61 1.39 4.80
N VAL A 70 0.01 2.36 4.13
CA VAL A 70 -0.64 3.17 3.09
C VAL A 70 0.03 2.89 1.76
N ARG A 71 -0.74 2.43 0.78
CA ARG A 71 -0.28 2.28 -0.60
C ARG A 71 -1.12 3.14 -1.52
N ILE A 72 -0.46 4.02 -2.23
CA ILE A 72 -1.11 4.94 -3.18
C ILE A 72 -1.59 4.16 -4.41
N GLU A 73 -2.87 4.26 -4.70
CA GLU A 73 -3.50 3.67 -5.87
C GLU A 73 -3.54 4.70 -7.01
N ASP A 74 -2.43 4.80 -7.72
CA ASP A 74 -2.18 5.78 -8.79
C ASP A 74 -2.35 5.19 -10.19
N THR A 75 -3.24 4.24 -10.36
CA THR A 75 -3.48 3.57 -11.65
C THR A 75 -4.24 4.47 -12.65
N ASP A 76 -5.00 5.44 -12.17
CA ASP A 76 -5.69 6.43 -13.00
C ASP A 76 -4.88 7.72 -13.13
N GLN A 77 -3.81 7.65 -13.88
CA GLN A 77 -2.89 8.78 -14.11
C GLN A 77 -3.55 10.00 -14.75
N LYS A 78 -4.67 9.83 -15.45
CA LYS A 78 -5.40 10.95 -16.09
C LYS A 78 -6.09 11.87 -15.07
N ARG A 79 -6.44 11.34 -13.90
CA ARG A 79 -7.08 12.08 -12.81
C ARG A 79 -6.13 12.43 -11.67
N GLU A 80 -4.88 12.05 -11.79
CA GLU A 80 -3.86 12.39 -10.81
C GLU A 80 -3.66 13.91 -10.78
N VAL A 81 -3.67 14.49 -9.57
CA VAL A 81 -3.44 15.93 -9.40
C VAL A 81 -2.00 16.18 -8.95
N GLU A 82 -1.49 17.36 -9.28
CA GLU A 82 -0.17 17.80 -8.83
C GLU A 82 -0.10 17.76 -7.30
N ASN A 83 1.00 17.22 -6.75
CA ASN A 83 1.21 17.00 -5.31
C ASN A 83 0.10 16.15 -4.64
N GLY A 84 -0.60 15.29 -5.38
CA GLY A 84 -1.69 14.48 -4.86
C GLY A 84 -1.27 13.57 -3.70
N ILE A 85 -0.08 12.96 -3.79
CA ILE A 85 0.47 12.12 -2.73
C ILE A 85 0.82 12.96 -1.50
N SER A 86 1.49 14.09 -1.69
CA SER A 86 1.81 15.03 -0.60
C SER A 86 0.57 15.52 0.13
N ASN A 87 -0.52 15.80 -0.59
CA ASN A 87 -1.79 16.19 0.02
C ASN A 87 -2.36 15.09 0.91
N ILE A 88 -2.29 13.83 0.48
CA ILE A 88 -2.71 12.67 1.26
C ILE A 88 -1.84 12.55 2.52
N VAL A 89 -0.53 12.55 2.35
CA VAL A 89 0.44 12.40 3.46
C VAL A 89 0.27 13.51 4.49
N ASN A 90 0.14 14.76 4.06
CA ASN A 90 -0.07 15.90 4.95
C ASN A 90 -1.39 15.79 5.71
N ALA A 91 -2.47 15.38 5.05
CA ALA A 91 -3.75 15.16 5.71
C ALA A 91 -3.66 14.06 6.79
N LEU A 92 -3.00 12.94 6.49
CA LEU A 92 -2.77 11.88 7.49
C LEU A 92 -1.93 12.39 8.67
N LYS A 93 -0.93 13.21 8.41
CA LYS A 93 -0.07 13.81 9.44
C LYS A 93 -0.83 14.79 10.33
N ASP A 94 -1.64 15.65 9.74
CA ASP A 94 -2.42 16.68 10.47
C ASP A 94 -3.43 16.06 11.44
N PHE A 95 -3.93 14.85 11.12
CA PHE A 95 -4.86 14.10 11.97
C PHE A 95 -4.20 12.99 12.79
N ASP A 96 -2.87 12.94 12.85
CA ASP A 96 -2.09 11.92 13.58
C ASP A 96 -2.42 10.47 13.14
N ILE A 97 -2.63 10.27 11.83
CA ILE A 97 -2.95 8.97 11.24
C ILE A 97 -1.79 8.45 10.36
N MET A 98 -0.56 8.84 10.66
CA MET A 98 0.59 8.38 9.87
C MET A 98 0.72 6.86 9.89
N PRO A 99 1.04 6.24 8.75
CA PRO A 99 1.24 4.79 8.66
C PRO A 99 2.57 4.35 9.28
N ASP A 100 2.64 3.06 9.61
CA ASP A 100 3.90 2.38 9.96
C ASP A 100 4.76 2.13 8.73
N GLU A 101 4.10 1.89 7.57
CA GLU A 101 4.74 1.69 6.27
C GLU A 101 3.95 2.42 5.18
N GLY A 102 4.64 2.95 4.18
CA GLY A 102 3.99 3.61 3.04
C GLY A 102 4.73 4.85 2.55
N MET A 103 4.05 5.64 1.72
CA MET A 103 4.57 6.94 1.27
C MET A 103 4.56 7.94 2.42
N ILE A 104 5.66 8.67 2.59
CA ILE A 104 5.82 9.73 3.59
C ILE A 104 6.01 11.11 2.96
N SER A 105 6.23 11.15 1.66
CA SER A 105 6.24 12.36 0.83
C SER A 105 5.87 12.01 -0.61
N GLU A 106 5.99 12.93 -1.53
CA GLU A 106 5.74 12.68 -2.96
C GLU A 106 6.68 11.62 -3.57
N THR A 107 7.89 11.48 -3.02
CA THR A 107 8.96 10.65 -3.58
C THR A 107 9.57 9.65 -2.60
N GLU A 108 9.27 9.75 -1.31
CA GLU A 108 9.88 8.94 -0.27
C GLU A 108 8.88 7.98 0.36
N GLU A 109 9.34 6.79 0.65
CA GLU A 109 8.55 5.75 1.32
C GLU A 109 9.33 5.10 2.47
N ILE A 110 8.60 4.54 3.45
CA ILE A 110 9.14 3.75 4.55
C ILE A 110 8.54 2.36 4.56
N GLY A 111 9.32 1.37 4.99
CA GLY A 111 8.92 -0.03 5.11
C GLY A 111 9.68 -0.95 4.16
N LYS A 112 9.47 -2.26 4.34
CA LYS A 112 10.21 -3.31 3.61
C LYS A 112 9.41 -3.97 2.49
N TYR A 113 8.13 -3.62 2.34
CA TYR A 113 7.20 -4.26 1.41
C TYR A 113 6.79 -3.35 0.25
N GLY A 114 7.61 -2.34 -0.04
CA GLY A 114 7.42 -1.46 -1.18
C GLY A 114 7.54 -2.18 -2.53
N PRO A 115 7.34 -1.45 -3.61
CA PRO A 115 6.96 -0.03 -3.62
C PRO A 115 5.53 0.18 -3.11
N TYR A 116 5.32 1.31 -2.41
CA TYR A 116 4.01 1.69 -1.86
C TYR A 116 3.24 2.63 -2.81
N LYS A 117 3.58 2.60 -4.05
CA LYS A 117 2.91 3.23 -5.17
C LYS A 117 2.53 2.16 -6.17
N GLN A 118 1.23 1.98 -6.45
CA GLN A 118 0.72 0.84 -7.22
C GLN A 118 1.30 0.78 -8.64
N SER A 119 1.47 1.93 -9.30
CA SER A 119 2.05 2.00 -10.65
C SER A 119 3.47 1.42 -10.77
N LEU A 120 4.20 1.34 -9.66
CA LEU A 120 5.56 0.79 -9.59
C LEU A 120 5.61 -0.72 -9.28
N ARG A 121 4.46 -1.33 -9.01
CA ARG A 121 4.33 -2.78 -8.75
C ARG A 121 4.01 -3.51 -10.06
N LYS A 122 5.06 -3.88 -10.79
CA LYS A 122 4.97 -4.64 -12.05
C LYS A 122 5.56 -6.02 -11.87
#